data_bf82b105ddf018e4fdbdcc68d501125b
#
_entry.id   bf82b105ddf018e4fdbdcc68d501125b
#
_cell.length_a   1.000
_cell.length_b   1.000
_cell.length_c   1.000
_cell.angle_alpha   90.00
_cell.angle_beta   90.00
_cell.angle_gamma   90.00
#
_symmetry.space_group_name_H-M   'P 1'
#
loop_
_entity.id
_entity.type
_entity.pdbx_description
1 polymer ?
#
loop_
_entity_poly.entity_id
_entity_poly.type
_entity_poly.pdbx_seq_one_letter_code
_entity_poly.pdbx_strand_id
1 'polypeptide(L)'
;MSATDRPVRLTLAALGGQGGGVVADWLIETARREGYIAQSTSVPGVAQRTGATIYYLEFYPRSGVDAHGREPVFALMPQPGDVDVVVASELVEAGRMILRGLVTPERTTLI
;
A
#
# COMPACT_ATOMS: atom_id res chain seq x y z
N MET A 1 -20.85 -2.43 -6.95
CA MET A 1 -19.84 -1.38 -6.68
C MET A 1 -18.92 -1.28 -7.86
N SER A 2 -18.73 -0.11 -8.42
CA SER A 2 -17.83 0.03 -9.56
C SER A 2 -16.38 -0.08 -9.10
N ALA A 3 -15.49 -0.38 -10.05
CA ALA A 3 -14.05 -0.48 -9.75
C ALA A 3 -13.49 0.84 -9.19
N THR A 4 -14.12 1.98 -9.50
CA THR A 4 -13.72 3.29 -9.02
C THR A 4 -14.10 3.56 -7.58
N ASP A 5 -14.93 2.71 -6.97
CA ASP A 5 -15.42 2.90 -5.61
C ASP A 5 -14.63 2.11 -4.57
N ARG A 6 -13.61 1.40 -5.00
CA ARG A 6 -12.76 0.63 -4.08
C ARG A 6 -11.43 1.33 -3.85
N PRO A 7 -10.85 1.19 -2.66
CA PRO A 7 -9.52 1.74 -2.41
C PRO A 7 -8.47 1.09 -3.31
N VAL A 8 -7.47 1.88 -3.70
CA VAL A 8 -6.24 1.34 -4.26
C VAL A 8 -5.30 1.03 -3.10
N ARG A 9 -4.76 -0.17 -3.09
CA ARG A 9 -3.91 -0.67 -2.00
C ARG A 9 -2.50 -0.91 -2.48
N LEU A 10 -1.55 -0.28 -1.80
CA LEU A 10 -0.15 -0.36 -2.14
C LEU A 10 0.67 -0.77 -0.92
N THR A 11 1.57 -1.71 -1.12
CA THR A 11 2.54 -2.11 -0.11
C THR A 11 3.94 -1.77 -0.59
N LEU A 12 4.70 -1.08 0.23
CA LEU A 12 6.09 -0.74 -0.03
C LEU A 12 6.96 -1.46 1.00
N ALA A 13 7.81 -2.36 0.52
CA ALA A 13 8.77 -3.06 1.37
C ALA A 13 10.16 -2.48 1.16
N ALA A 14 10.73 -1.90 2.18
CA ALA A 14 12.04 -1.25 2.12
C ALA A 14 12.87 -1.57 3.35
N LEU A 15 14.17 -1.69 3.15
CA LEU A 15 15.10 -1.81 4.27
C LEU A 15 15.29 -0.46 4.95
N GLY A 16 15.73 -0.48 6.20
CA GLY A 16 16.08 0.74 6.91
C GLY A 16 17.13 1.52 6.14
N GLY A 17 16.98 2.83 6.07
CA GLY A 17 17.90 3.69 5.35
C GLY A 17 17.67 3.80 3.85
N GLN A 18 16.71 3.09 3.28
CA GLN A 18 16.39 3.16 1.85
C GLN A 18 15.35 4.22 1.48
N GLY A 19 14.93 5.02 2.46
CA GLY A 19 14.03 6.12 2.19
C GLY A 19 12.57 5.71 2.01
N GLY A 20 12.18 4.51 2.46
CA GLY A 20 10.80 4.02 2.30
C GLY A 20 9.76 4.94 2.90
N GLY A 21 10.03 5.50 4.09
CA GLY A 21 9.12 6.44 4.74
C GLY A 21 8.96 7.72 3.94
N VAL A 22 10.03 8.23 3.34
CA VAL A 22 9.99 9.42 2.50
C VAL A 22 9.15 9.16 1.25
N VAL A 23 9.36 8.02 0.60
CA VAL A 23 8.57 7.64 -0.58
C VAL A 23 7.09 7.50 -0.22
N ALA A 24 6.78 6.86 0.90
CA ALA A 24 5.40 6.74 1.37
C ALA A 24 4.77 8.12 1.56
N ASP A 25 5.47 9.05 2.21
CA ASP A 25 4.98 10.41 2.40
C ASP A 25 4.75 11.13 1.08
N TRP A 26 5.63 10.97 0.12
CA TRP A 26 5.48 11.56 -1.22
C TRP A 26 4.26 11.01 -1.94
N LEU A 27 4.03 9.70 -1.85
CA LEU A 27 2.86 9.07 -2.46
C LEU A 27 1.57 9.59 -1.84
N ILE A 28 1.51 9.73 -0.53
CA ILE A 28 0.35 10.26 0.18
C ILE A 28 0.08 11.71 -0.26
N GLU A 29 1.10 12.54 -0.30
CA GLU A 29 0.95 13.94 -0.69
C GLU A 29 0.50 14.06 -2.15
N THR A 30 1.08 13.25 -3.03
CA THR A 30 0.70 13.23 -4.45
C THR A 30 -0.76 12.81 -4.60
N ALA A 31 -1.16 11.77 -3.90
CA ALA A 31 -2.55 11.28 -3.95
C ALA A 31 -3.53 12.34 -3.47
N ARG A 32 -3.21 13.05 -2.41
CA ARG A 32 -4.07 14.12 -1.89
C ARG A 32 -4.23 15.25 -2.90
N ARG A 33 -3.16 15.61 -3.59
CA ARG A 33 -3.21 16.64 -4.64
C ARG A 33 -4.04 16.22 -5.83
N GLU A 34 -4.12 14.92 -6.08
CA GLU A 34 -4.91 14.35 -7.18
C GLU A 34 -6.36 14.03 -6.79
N GLY A 35 -6.80 14.45 -5.62
CA GLY A 35 -8.18 14.28 -5.20
C GLY A 35 -8.48 12.97 -4.50
N TYR A 36 -7.49 12.35 -3.85
CA TYR A 36 -7.67 11.13 -3.07
C TYR A 36 -7.62 11.39 -1.58
N ILE A 37 -8.36 10.61 -0.82
CA ILE A 37 -8.14 10.45 0.61
C ILE A 37 -7.15 9.31 0.76
N ALA A 38 -6.11 9.52 1.57
CA ALA A 38 -5.02 8.56 1.65
C ALA A 38 -4.59 8.34 3.10
N GLN A 39 -4.22 7.10 3.39
CA GLN A 39 -3.67 6.71 4.68
C GLN A 39 -2.42 5.86 4.47
N SER A 40 -1.42 6.09 5.32
CA SER A 40 -0.22 5.27 5.36
C SER A 40 -0.01 4.75 6.77
N THR A 41 0.33 3.47 6.88
CA THR A 41 0.76 2.85 8.13
C THR A 41 2.11 2.20 7.92
N SER A 42 2.92 2.15 8.95
CA SER A 42 4.15 1.37 8.90
C SER A 42 3.98 0.16 9.80
N VAL A 43 4.26 -1.00 9.21
CA VAL A 43 4.24 -2.26 9.93
C VAL A 43 5.69 -2.66 10.12
N PRO A 44 6.20 -2.72 11.36
CA PRO A 44 7.54 -3.27 11.59
C PRO A 44 7.52 -4.67 11.00
N GLY A 45 8.43 -4.90 10.08
CA GLY A 45 8.47 -6.18 9.40
C GLY A 45 8.52 -7.31 10.42
N VAL A 46 7.77 -8.37 10.16
CA VAL A 46 7.89 -9.62 10.89
C VAL A 46 9.35 -10.09 10.86
N ALA A 47 10.09 -9.53 9.95
CA ALA A 47 11.52 -9.72 9.81
C ALA A 47 12.29 -8.56 10.43
N GLN A 48 12.09 -8.27 11.70
CA GLN A 48 13.00 -7.39 12.43
C GLN A 48 14.45 -7.84 12.29
N ARG A 49 14.63 -9.11 11.97
CA ARG A 49 15.96 -9.67 11.71
C ARG A 49 16.60 -9.13 10.44
N THR A 50 15.84 -8.61 9.51
CA THR A 50 16.36 -8.07 8.25
C THR A 50 16.31 -6.55 8.19
N GLY A 51 15.72 -5.91 9.20
CA GLY A 51 15.56 -4.47 9.21
C GLY A 51 14.56 -3.93 8.20
N ALA A 52 13.78 -4.80 7.57
CA ALA A 52 12.78 -4.37 6.61
C ALA A 52 11.57 -3.76 7.31
N THR A 53 11.05 -2.68 6.73
CA THR A 53 9.79 -2.07 7.15
C THR A 53 8.81 -2.17 6.00
N ILE A 54 7.59 -2.52 6.32
CA ILE A 54 6.50 -2.53 5.34
C ILE A 54 5.63 -1.31 5.58
N TYR A 55 5.47 -0.51 4.55
CA TYR A 55 4.54 0.60 4.53
C TYR A 55 3.31 0.17 3.76
N TYR A 56 2.14 0.33 4.37
CA TYR A 56 0.89 -0.02 3.73
C TYR A 56 0.07 1.24 3.51
N LEU A 57 -0.31 1.48 2.26
CA LEU A 57 -1.00 2.69 1.84
C LEU A 57 -2.33 2.31 1.21
N GLU A 58 -3.38 3.03 1.57
CA GLU A 58 -4.67 2.94 0.90
C GLU A 58 -5.07 4.32 0.40
N PHE A 59 -5.62 4.35 -0.81
CA PHE A 59 -6.06 5.55 -1.49
C PHE A 59 -7.51 5.36 -1.92
N TYR A 60 -8.36 6.33 -1.63
CA TYR A 60 -9.75 6.28 -2.02
C TYR A 60 -10.15 7.59 -2.72
N PRO A 61 -10.77 7.53 -3.91
CA PRO A 61 -11.16 8.75 -4.62
C PRO A 61 -12.15 9.56 -3.79
N ARG A 62 -11.89 10.87 -3.65
CA ARG A 62 -12.81 11.76 -2.95
C ARG A 62 -14.18 11.78 -3.62
N SER A 63 -14.23 11.57 -4.93
CA SER A 63 -15.49 11.44 -5.66
C SER A 63 -16.37 10.30 -5.12
N GLY A 64 -15.77 9.22 -4.60
CA GLY A 64 -16.50 8.14 -3.96
C GLY A 64 -17.17 8.58 -2.65
N VAL A 65 -16.50 9.45 -1.89
CA VAL A 65 -17.09 10.04 -0.68
C VAL A 65 -18.26 10.92 -1.05
N ASP A 66 -18.10 11.76 -2.05
CA ASP A 66 -19.15 12.65 -2.52
C ASP A 66 -20.36 11.86 -3.02
N ALA A 67 -20.13 10.73 -3.70
CA ALA A 67 -21.20 9.89 -4.24
C ALA A 67 -21.97 9.13 -3.14
N HIS A 68 -21.29 8.70 -2.08
CA HIS A 68 -21.88 7.83 -1.05
C HIS A 68 -22.14 8.55 0.28
N GLY A 69 -21.66 9.76 0.45
CA GLY A 69 -21.85 10.55 1.67
C GLY A 69 -21.11 10.00 2.89
N ARG A 70 -20.15 9.10 2.70
CA ARG A 70 -19.39 8.48 3.79
C ARG A 70 -17.90 8.44 3.45
N GLU A 71 -17.08 8.68 4.47
CA GLU A 71 -15.65 8.50 4.33
C GLU A 71 -15.28 7.00 4.41
N PRO A 72 -14.22 6.59 3.71
CA PRO A 72 -13.78 5.21 3.78
C PRO A 72 -13.19 4.87 5.15
N VAL A 73 -13.32 3.61 5.54
CA VAL A 73 -12.59 3.06 6.66
C VAL A 73 -11.41 2.28 6.10
N PHE A 74 -10.20 2.74 6.37
CA PHE A 74 -9.00 2.12 5.85
C PHE A 74 -8.51 1.00 6.76
N ALA A 75 -7.97 -0.06 6.14
CA ALA A 75 -7.30 -1.11 6.87
C ALA A 75 -5.92 -0.64 7.35
N LEU A 76 -5.45 -1.22 8.45
CA LEU A 76 -4.14 -0.88 9.02
C LEU A 76 -3.02 -1.77 8.47
N MET A 77 -3.35 -2.90 7.87
CA MET A 77 -2.39 -3.90 7.39
C MET A 77 -2.83 -4.46 6.03
N PRO A 78 -1.86 -4.85 5.19
CA PRO A 78 -2.20 -5.50 3.93
C PRO A 78 -2.80 -6.89 4.19
N GLN A 79 -3.74 -7.28 3.32
CA GLN A 79 -4.36 -8.59 3.37
C GLN A 79 -3.95 -9.40 2.14
N PRO A 80 -3.66 -10.70 2.29
CA PRO A 80 -3.33 -11.55 1.14
C PRO A 80 -4.44 -11.49 0.08
N GLY A 81 -4.03 -11.40 -1.18
CA GLY A 81 -4.94 -11.36 -2.31
C GLY A 81 -5.64 -10.02 -2.53
N ASP A 82 -5.34 -9.00 -1.74
CA ASP A 82 -6.08 -7.73 -1.76
C ASP A 82 -5.21 -6.50 -1.98
N VAL A 83 -3.99 -6.69 -2.46
CA VAL A 83 -3.04 -5.62 -2.72
C VAL A 83 -2.92 -5.38 -4.22
N ASP A 84 -3.06 -4.14 -4.65
CA ASP A 84 -3.02 -3.78 -6.06
C ASP A 84 -1.60 -3.57 -6.57
N VAL A 85 -0.73 -2.98 -5.76
CA VAL A 85 0.66 -2.70 -6.13
C VAL A 85 1.58 -3.05 -4.97
N VAL A 86 2.64 -3.78 -5.26
CA VAL A 86 3.73 -4.03 -4.32
C VAL A 86 5.01 -3.46 -4.90
N VAL A 87 5.66 -2.58 -4.14
CA VAL A 87 6.97 -2.03 -4.47
C VAL A 87 7.98 -2.58 -3.47
N ALA A 88 9.01 -3.24 -3.95
CA ALA A 88 10.05 -3.79 -3.10
C ALA A 88 11.41 -3.24 -3.53
N SER A 89 12.15 -2.68 -2.59
CA SER A 89 13.46 -2.11 -2.88
C SER A 89 14.56 -3.15 -3.00
N GLU A 90 14.28 -4.38 -2.56
CA GLU A 90 15.22 -5.50 -2.60
C GLU A 90 14.53 -6.74 -3.16
N LEU A 91 15.27 -7.52 -3.94
CA LEU A 91 14.72 -8.75 -4.54
C LEU A 91 14.24 -9.75 -3.47
N VAL A 92 14.96 -9.85 -2.36
CA VAL A 92 14.59 -10.72 -1.25
C VAL A 92 13.24 -10.30 -0.66
N GLU A 93 12.99 -9.01 -0.53
CA GLU A 93 11.72 -8.50 -0.01
C GLU A 93 10.59 -8.77 -1.00
N ALA A 94 10.85 -8.66 -2.29
CA ALA A 94 9.87 -9.03 -3.32
C ALA A 94 9.46 -10.49 -3.16
N GLY A 95 10.42 -11.39 -2.97
CA GLY A 95 10.15 -12.81 -2.73
C GLY A 95 9.31 -13.04 -1.48
N ARG A 96 9.58 -12.32 -0.41
CA ARG A 96 8.79 -12.42 0.82
C ARG A 96 7.35 -11.96 0.63
N MET A 97 7.14 -10.90 -0.15
CA MET A 97 5.78 -10.43 -0.45
C MET A 97 5.00 -11.49 -1.23
N ILE A 98 5.65 -12.18 -2.17
CA ILE A 98 5.04 -13.28 -2.90
C ILE A 98 4.67 -14.42 -1.93
N LEU A 99 5.58 -14.84 -1.07
CA LEU A 99 5.34 -15.92 -0.12
C LEU A 99 4.23 -15.59 0.88
N ARG A 100 4.06 -14.33 1.23
CA ARG A 100 3.01 -13.91 2.14
C ARG A 100 1.65 -13.73 1.47
N GLY A 101 1.56 -13.99 0.16
CA GLY A 101 0.30 -13.87 -0.58
C GLY A 101 -0.07 -12.44 -0.93
N LEU A 102 0.84 -11.48 -0.77
CA LEU A 102 0.57 -10.07 -1.09
C LEU A 102 0.69 -9.78 -2.59
N VAL A 103 1.40 -10.63 -3.31
CA VAL A 103 1.50 -10.56 -4.76
C VAL A 103 0.75 -11.72 -5.37
N THR A 104 -0.30 -11.43 -6.11
CA THR A 104 -1.09 -12.45 -6.79
C THR A 104 -1.18 -12.13 -8.29
N PRO A 105 -1.20 -13.17 -9.16
CA PRO A 105 -1.24 -12.94 -10.61
C PRO A 105 -2.50 -12.21 -11.07
N GLU A 106 -3.61 -12.41 -10.35
CA GLU A 106 -4.90 -11.87 -10.75
C GLU A 106 -5.04 -10.39 -10.43
N ARG A 107 -4.27 -9.87 -9.48
CA ARG A 107 -4.53 -8.54 -8.96
C ARG A 107 -3.32 -7.64 -8.86
N THR A 108 -2.17 -8.18 -8.50
CA THR A 108 -1.04 -7.38 -8.03
C THR A 108 -0.07 -7.04 -9.15
N THR A 109 0.33 -5.78 -9.22
CA THR A 109 1.50 -5.35 -9.99
C THR A 109 2.69 -5.29 -9.03
N LEU A 110 3.75 -6.01 -9.34
CA LEU A 110 4.99 -6.00 -8.56
C LEU A 110 6.04 -5.16 -9.28
N ILE A 111 6.62 -4.22 -8.53
CA ILE A 111 7.68 -3.34 -9.04
C ILE A 111 8.95 -3.54 -8.24
#